data_9e48e18a3d2cd39bba34f04bd6e2182b
#
_entry.id   9e48e18a3d2cd39bba34f04bd6e2182b
#
_cell.length_a   1.000
_cell.length_b   1.000
_cell.length_c   1.000
_cell.angle_alpha   90.00
_cell.angle_beta   90.00
_cell.angle_gamma   90.00
#
_symmetry.space_group_name_H-M   'P 1'
#
loop_
_entity.id
_entity.type
_entity.pdbx_description
1 polymer ?
#
loop_
_entity_poly.entity_id
_entity_poly.type
_entity_poly.pdbx_seq_one_letter_code
_entity_poly.pdbx_strand_id
1 'polypeptide(L)'
;MTASRLVHLELHTPDQVQASAFYARLLHWRPELIRTASRSYLALELGNAVGGGIVECGTPRPVWLPYVEVAGIDDATEHARRLGATVVLEPREGPSGWRSIVASEHAGEVALWEGRR
;
A
#
# COMPACT_ATOMS: atom_id res chain seq x y z
N MET A 1 -3.91 -12.64 21.48
CA MET A 1 -3.60 -12.41 20.04
C MET A 1 -3.70 -10.93 19.75
N THR A 2 -2.66 -10.37 19.13
CA THR A 2 -2.60 -8.94 18.81
C THR A 2 -3.12 -8.70 17.40
N ALA A 3 -3.97 -7.68 17.23
CA ALA A 3 -4.44 -7.30 15.91
C ALA A 3 -3.27 -6.77 15.07
N SER A 4 -3.31 -7.05 13.78
CA SER A 4 -2.33 -6.52 12.83
C SER A 4 -2.47 -5.02 12.71
N ARG A 5 -1.34 -4.32 12.55
CA ARG A 5 -1.30 -2.86 12.51
C ARG A 5 -1.33 -2.34 11.09
N LEU A 6 -2.06 -1.25 10.90
CA LEU A 6 -1.96 -0.46 9.67
C LEU A 6 -0.62 0.28 9.72
N VAL A 7 0.21 0.10 8.71
CA VAL A 7 1.56 0.70 8.70
C VAL A 7 1.78 1.68 7.55
N HIS A 8 0.92 1.64 6.52
CA HIS A 8 1.14 2.46 5.33
C HIS A 8 -0.17 2.61 4.57
N LEU A 9 -0.39 3.78 3.97
CA LEU A 9 -1.49 4.02 3.04
C LEU A 9 -0.89 4.52 1.73
N GLU A 10 -1.28 3.89 0.64
CA GLU A 10 -0.72 4.22 -0.67
C GLU A 10 -1.84 4.52 -1.65
N LEU A 11 -1.77 5.68 -2.27
CA LEU A 11 -2.71 6.04 -3.33
C LEU A 11 -2.17 5.55 -4.66
N HIS A 12 -2.93 4.72 -5.34
CA HIS A 12 -2.67 4.31 -6.70
C HIS A 12 -3.54 5.17 -7.61
N THR A 13 -2.92 5.90 -8.52
CA THR A 13 -3.63 6.88 -9.34
C THR A 13 -3.11 6.88 -10.77
N PRO A 14 -3.97 7.15 -11.76
CA PRO A 14 -3.51 7.33 -13.14
C PRO A 14 -2.80 8.66 -13.38
N ASP A 15 -2.90 9.61 -12.43
CA ASP A 15 -2.28 10.95 -12.58
C ASP A 15 -1.73 11.42 -11.24
N GLN A 16 -0.46 11.13 -11.02
CA GLN A 16 0.24 11.47 -9.78
C GLN A 16 0.34 12.96 -9.55
N VAL A 17 0.56 13.74 -10.62
CA VAL A 17 0.72 15.18 -10.52
C VAL A 17 -0.57 15.85 -10.05
N GLN A 18 -1.70 15.48 -10.66
CA GLN A 18 -2.99 16.04 -10.28
C GLN A 18 -3.42 15.60 -8.88
N ALA A 19 -3.19 14.35 -8.54
CA ALA A 19 -3.53 13.84 -7.20
C ALA A 19 -2.72 14.55 -6.12
N SER A 20 -1.42 14.69 -6.34
CA SER A 20 -0.52 15.37 -5.41
C SER A 20 -0.93 16.83 -5.21
N ALA A 21 -1.22 17.54 -6.31
CA ALA A 21 -1.65 18.93 -6.23
C ALA A 21 -2.96 19.08 -5.45
N PHE A 22 -3.91 18.17 -5.67
CA PHE A 22 -5.19 18.18 -4.97
C PHE A 22 -4.99 18.07 -3.45
N TYR A 23 -4.22 17.06 -3.02
CA TYR A 23 -4.02 16.83 -1.59
C TYR A 23 -3.16 17.91 -0.93
N ALA A 24 -2.19 18.46 -1.66
CA ALA A 24 -1.39 19.57 -1.14
C ALA A 24 -2.28 20.79 -0.86
N ARG A 25 -3.21 21.08 -1.74
CA ARG A 25 -4.12 22.23 -1.57
C ARG A 25 -5.20 21.98 -0.53
N LEU A 26 -5.75 20.76 -0.50
CA LEU A 26 -6.83 20.42 0.42
C LEU A 26 -6.34 20.20 1.85
N LEU A 27 -5.24 19.44 2.01
CA LEU A 27 -4.79 18.95 3.30
C LEU A 27 -3.43 19.49 3.72
N HIS A 28 -2.79 20.29 2.88
CA HIS A 28 -1.44 20.85 3.10
C HIS A 28 -0.38 19.75 3.23
N TRP A 29 -0.62 18.61 2.62
CA TRP A 29 0.39 17.55 2.54
C TRP A 29 1.51 18.00 1.62
N ARG A 30 2.75 17.65 1.98
CA ARG A 30 3.94 18.01 1.22
C ARG A 30 4.63 16.73 0.74
N PRO A 31 4.25 16.23 -0.43
CA PRO A 31 4.87 15.02 -0.96
C PRO A 31 6.35 15.22 -1.23
N GLU A 32 7.15 14.19 -0.94
CA GLU A 32 8.58 14.18 -1.21
C GLU A 32 8.85 13.14 -2.28
N LEU A 33 9.54 13.54 -3.36
CA LEU A 33 9.88 12.64 -4.44
C LEU A 33 11.01 11.71 -3.99
N ILE A 34 10.74 10.42 -3.99
CA ILE A 34 11.73 9.39 -3.68
C ILE A 34 12.04 8.63 -4.96
N ARG A 35 13.33 8.56 -5.28
CA ARG A 35 13.82 7.82 -6.44
C ARG A 35 14.57 6.58 -5.99
N THR A 36 14.22 5.45 -6.58
CA THR A 36 14.94 4.20 -6.36
C THR A 36 15.54 3.73 -7.68
N ALA A 37 16.30 2.65 -7.65
CA ALA A 37 16.91 2.09 -8.87
C ALA A 37 15.86 1.67 -9.89
N SER A 38 14.66 1.30 -9.47
CA SER A 38 13.63 0.73 -10.34
C SER A 38 12.42 1.63 -10.56
N ARG A 39 12.18 2.64 -9.71
CA ARG A 39 11.01 3.51 -9.84
C ARG A 39 11.12 4.76 -8.99
N SER A 40 10.17 5.67 -9.17
CA SER A 40 10.01 6.83 -8.31
C SER A 40 8.57 6.87 -7.78
N TYR A 41 8.39 7.47 -6.63
CA TYR A 41 7.08 7.68 -6.04
C TYR A 41 7.12 8.92 -5.14
N LEU A 42 5.94 9.43 -4.79
CA LEU A 42 5.84 10.55 -3.87
C LEU A 42 5.53 10.01 -2.48
N ALA A 43 6.42 10.25 -1.53
CA ALA A 43 6.22 9.84 -0.15
C ALA A 43 5.41 10.89 0.60
N LEU A 44 4.52 10.44 1.47
CA LEU A 44 3.68 11.29 2.31
C LEU A 44 3.93 10.94 3.77
N GLU A 45 3.93 11.94 4.62
CA GLU A 45 3.91 11.74 6.06
C GLU A 45 2.47 11.94 6.54
N LEU A 46 1.84 10.85 7.00
CA LEU A 46 0.44 10.85 7.40
C LEU A 46 0.23 11.00 8.91
N GLY A 47 1.33 11.12 9.68
CA GLY A 47 1.27 11.24 11.14
C GLY A 47 1.18 9.89 11.85
N ASN A 48 1.40 9.89 13.16
CA ASN A 48 1.25 8.72 14.03
C ASN A 48 1.99 7.45 13.53
N ALA A 49 3.17 7.63 12.97
CA ALA A 49 4.02 6.54 12.46
C ALA A 49 3.39 5.75 11.30
N VAL A 50 2.39 6.30 10.63
CA VAL A 50 1.83 5.69 9.42
C VAL A 50 2.49 6.36 8.21
N GLY A 51 3.15 5.55 7.40
CA GLY A 51 3.72 6.03 6.15
C GLY A 51 2.67 6.21 5.07
N GLY A 52 3.03 6.92 4.02
CA GLY A 52 2.13 7.09 2.88
C GLY A 52 2.88 7.28 1.59
N GLY A 53 2.16 7.15 0.50
CA GLY A 53 2.73 7.36 -0.81
C GLY A 53 1.68 7.58 -1.87
N ILE A 54 2.11 8.20 -2.98
CA ILE A 54 1.29 8.35 -4.18
C ILE A 54 2.08 7.72 -5.32
N VAL A 55 1.49 6.71 -5.94
CA VAL A 55 2.13 5.94 -7.02
C VAL A 55 1.29 6.07 -8.28
N GLU A 56 1.93 6.46 -9.37
CA GLU A 56 1.27 6.48 -10.67
C GLU A 56 1.31 5.09 -11.27
N CYS A 57 0.15 4.58 -11.65
CA CYS A 57 0.04 3.26 -12.24
C CYS A 57 -1.17 3.20 -13.17
N GLY A 58 -1.27 2.12 -13.94
CA GLY A 58 -2.32 1.97 -14.96
C GLY A 58 -3.68 1.60 -14.43
N THR A 59 -4.03 2.12 -13.26
CA THR A 59 -5.37 1.88 -12.69
C THR A 59 -6.41 2.78 -13.38
N PRO A 60 -7.65 2.29 -13.60
CA PRO A 60 -8.67 3.10 -14.25
C PRO A 60 -9.16 4.26 -13.39
N ARG A 61 -8.99 4.20 -12.08
CA ARG A 61 -9.38 5.28 -11.17
C ARG A 61 -8.55 5.23 -9.89
N PRO A 62 -8.47 6.36 -9.17
CA PRO A 62 -7.68 6.40 -7.94
C PRO A 62 -8.22 5.47 -6.86
N VAL A 63 -7.33 4.76 -6.17
CA VAL A 63 -7.68 3.85 -5.09
C VAL A 63 -6.65 3.97 -3.98
N TRP A 64 -7.10 4.13 -2.76
CA TRP A 64 -6.26 4.05 -1.58
C TRP A 64 -6.11 2.60 -1.16
N LEU A 65 -4.85 2.14 -1.02
CA LEU A 65 -4.54 0.77 -0.62
C LEU A 65 -3.89 0.80 0.75
N PRO A 66 -4.57 0.27 1.80
CA PRO A 66 -3.94 0.16 3.11
C PRO A 66 -2.97 -1.01 3.14
N TYR A 67 -1.84 -0.81 3.85
CA TYR A 67 -0.85 -1.86 4.09
C TYR A 67 -0.93 -2.28 5.55
N VAL A 68 -1.12 -3.55 5.80
CA VAL A 68 -1.27 -4.12 7.14
C VAL A 68 -0.11 -5.06 7.41
N GLU A 69 0.56 -4.88 8.55
CA GLU A 69 1.71 -5.68 8.92
C GLU A 69 1.29 -7.08 9.35
N VAL A 70 1.97 -8.08 8.82
CA VAL A 70 1.78 -9.49 9.21
C VAL A 70 3.13 -10.10 9.56
N ALA A 71 3.10 -11.15 10.39
CA ALA A 71 4.33 -11.83 10.83
C ALA A 71 4.97 -12.66 9.72
N GLY A 72 4.17 -13.32 8.91
CA GLY A 72 4.65 -14.15 7.80
C GLY A 72 3.79 -13.95 6.58
N ILE A 73 4.39 -13.41 5.51
CA ILE A 73 3.63 -13.03 4.31
C ILE A 73 3.02 -14.23 3.61
N ASP A 74 3.75 -15.34 3.51
CA ASP A 74 3.24 -16.52 2.82
C ASP A 74 2.04 -17.13 3.56
N ASP A 75 2.18 -17.29 4.88
CA ASP A 75 1.10 -17.85 5.70
C ASP A 75 -0.14 -16.95 5.71
N ALA A 76 0.07 -15.63 5.81
CA ALA A 76 -1.04 -14.69 5.83
C ALA A 76 -1.77 -14.67 4.49
N THR A 77 -1.05 -14.75 3.38
CA THR A 77 -1.63 -14.77 2.05
C THR A 77 -2.45 -16.05 1.84
N GLU A 78 -1.91 -17.20 2.25
CA GLU A 78 -2.63 -18.46 2.17
C GLU A 78 -3.87 -18.48 3.07
N HIS A 79 -3.76 -17.87 4.26
CA HIS A 79 -4.91 -17.75 5.16
C HIS A 79 -6.01 -16.92 4.51
N ALA A 80 -5.65 -15.80 3.87
CA ALA A 80 -6.63 -14.97 3.15
C ALA A 80 -7.33 -15.78 2.06
N ARG A 81 -6.56 -16.58 1.32
CA ARG A 81 -7.11 -17.43 0.27
C ARG A 81 -8.10 -18.44 0.83
N ARG A 82 -7.78 -19.05 1.96
CA ARG A 82 -8.69 -20.00 2.64
C ARG A 82 -9.95 -19.33 3.15
N LEU A 83 -9.90 -18.04 3.47
CA LEU A 83 -11.07 -17.27 3.89
C LEU A 83 -11.91 -16.77 2.72
N GLY A 84 -11.54 -17.12 1.50
CA GLY A 84 -12.31 -16.78 0.30
C GLY A 84 -11.82 -15.56 -0.45
N ALA A 85 -10.72 -14.95 -0.03
CA ALA A 85 -10.18 -13.79 -0.74
C ALA A 85 -9.51 -14.18 -2.05
N THR A 86 -9.53 -13.27 -3.00
CA THR A 86 -8.74 -13.39 -4.22
C THR A 86 -7.36 -12.81 -3.97
N VAL A 87 -6.32 -13.54 -4.36
CA VAL A 87 -4.96 -13.02 -4.29
C VAL A 87 -4.67 -12.25 -5.57
N VAL A 88 -4.64 -10.93 -5.46
CA VAL A 88 -4.42 -10.03 -6.60
C VAL A 88 -2.94 -9.96 -6.97
N LEU A 89 -2.09 -10.00 -5.96
CA LEU A 89 -0.64 -10.03 -6.13
C LEU A 89 -0.07 -11.05 -5.17
N GLU A 90 0.60 -12.07 -5.69
CA GLU A 90 1.28 -13.06 -4.86
C GLU A 90 2.44 -12.42 -4.11
N PRO A 91 2.87 -13.00 -2.98
CA PRO A 91 3.97 -12.43 -2.22
C PRO A 91 5.19 -12.11 -3.07
N ARG A 92 5.67 -10.88 -2.93
CA ARG A 92 6.79 -10.36 -3.73
C ARG A 92 7.72 -9.53 -2.87
N GLU A 93 9.01 -9.74 -3.05
CA GLU A 93 10.01 -8.94 -2.35
C GLU A 93 10.12 -7.55 -2.98
N GLY A 94 10.22 -6.54 -2.12
CA GLY A 94 10.47 -5.16 -2.51
C GLY A 94 11.59 -4.57 -1.67
N PRO A 95 11.87 -3.25 -1.82
CA PRO A 95 13.00 -2.62 -1.12
C PRO A 95 12.93 -2.71 0.41
N SER A 96 11.74 -2.66 0.99
CA SER A 96 11.57 -2.60 2.45
C SER A 96 11.00 -3.87 3.05
N GLY A 97 10.69 -4.88 2.24
CA GLY A 97 10.12 -6.13 2.73
C GLY A 97 9.35 -6.87 1.65
N TRP A 98 8.41 -7.68 2.08
CA TRP A 98 7.58 -8.48 1.18
C TRP A 98 6.13 -8.02 1.27
N ARG A 99 5.44 -8.07 0.16
CA ARG A 99 4.02 -7.71 0.14
C ARG A 99 3.22 -8.67 -0.74
N SER A 100 1.95 -8.79 -0.42
CA SER A 100 0.95 -9.41 -1.28
C SER A 100 -0.28 -8.51 -1.25
N ILE A 101 -1.17 -8.66 -2.22
CA ILE A 101 -2.42 -7.90 -2.26
C ILE A 101 -3.56 -8.90 -2.35
N VAL A 102 -4.52 -8.74 -1.46
CA VAL A 102 -5.69 -9.61 -1.41
C VAL A 102 -6.95 -8.76 -1.49
N ALA A 103 -7.99 -9.31 -2.09
CA ALA A 103 -9.26 -8.63 -2.26
C ALA A 103 -10.39 -9.53 -1.79
N SER A 104 -11.31 -8.95 -1.03
CA SER A 104 -12.52 -9.63 -0.57
C SER A 104 -13.72 -8.90 -1.14
N GLU A 105 -14.74 -9.66 -1.52
CA GLU A 105 -15.97 -9.09 -2.06
C GLU A 105 -16.62 -8.08 -1.12
N HIS A 106 -16.54 -8.31 0.18
CA HIS A 106 -17.18 -7.45 1.17
C HIS A 106 -16.22 -6.56 1.95
N ALA A 107 -14.92 -6.88 1.94
CA ALA A 107 -13.95 -6.16 2.75
C ALA A 107 -13.00 -5.27 1.93
N GLY A 108 -13.10 -5.32 0.61
CA GLY A 108 -12.26 -4.51 -0.25
C GLY A 108 -10.88 -5.09 -0.44
N GLU A 109 -9.93 -4.23 -0.80
CA GLU A 109 -8.57 -4.62 -1.15
C GLU A 109 -7.59 -4.12 -0.11
N VAL A 110 -6.65 -4.97 0.27
CA VAL A 110 -5.65 -4.63 1.28
C VAL A 110 -4.32 -5.28 0.90
N ALA A 111 -3.22 -4.58 1.17
CA ALA A 111 -1.90 -5.14 1.03
C ALA A 111 -1.45 -5.72 2.36
N LEU A 112 -0.94 -6.95 2.34
CA LEU A 112 -0.28 -7.56 3.48
C LEU A 112 1.21 -7.30 3.34
N TRP A 113 1.88 -6.98 4.45
CA TRP A 113 3.27 -6.58 4.42
C TRP A 113 4.07 -7.20 5.55
N GLU A 114 5.23 -7.73 5.18
CA GLU A 114 6.20 -8.25 6.15
C GLU A 114 7.50 -7.46 5.96
N GLY A 115 7.91 -6.74 7.02
CA GLY A 115 9.11 -5.93 6.96
C GLY A 115 10.38 -6.76 6.90
N ARG A 116 11.44 -6.18 6.35
CA ARG A 116 12.77 -6.77 6.37
C ARG A 116 13.30 -6.82 7.80
N ARG A 117 13.94 -7.91 8.09
CA ARG A 117 14.54 -8.10 9.41
C ARG A 117 15.98 -7.63 9.45
#